data_04fabdd5b6557a42a5f51f7b5e38a121
#
_entry.id   04fabdd5b6557a42a5f51f7b5e38a121
#
_cell.length_a   1.000
_cell.length_b   1.000
_cell.length_c   1.000
_cell.angle_alpha   90.00
_cell.angle_beta   90.00
_cell.angle_gamma   90.00
#
_symmetry.space_group_name_H-M   'P 1'
#
loop_
_entity.id
_entity.type
_entity.pdbx_description
1 polymer ?
#
loop_
_entity_poly.entity_id
_entity_poly.type
_entity_poly.pdbx_seq_one_letter_code
_entity_poly.pdbx_strand_id
1 'polypeptide(L)'
;MEEIKKIPSRDQIPAEDKWAIEDLYPTDEAWEAELAALAESQKTLASFAGRLGESGETLYAYMEVFEQVNAKGDLLGSYCMRRADEDTRNATYQAMAGKFMGVAVALNAACSFDTPEIMAISDEKLAQFYAECPKLERYRRYLTNLRRRKAHTLSAAEEKLLASAGEMSQAPDTIYGS
;
A
#
# COMPACT_ATOMS: atom_id res chain seq x y z
N MET A 1 18.50 -44.93 -10.02
CA MET A 1 17.39 -43.95 -10.19
C MET A 1 17.27 -43.28 -8.82
N GLU A 2 17.61 -42.01 -8.72
CA GLU A 2 17.36 -41.23 -7.48
C GLU A 2 15.86 -41.17 -7.25
N GLU A 3 15.44 -41.57 -6.08
CA GLU A 3 14.05 -41.49 -5.64
C GLU A 3 13.64 -40.00 -5.64
N ILE A 4 12.67 -39.61 -6.45
CA ILE A 4 12.17 -38.23 -6.50
C ILE A 4 11.57 -37.94 -5.12
N LYS A 5 12.28 -37.12 -4.33
CA LYS A 5 11.87 -36.72 -2.99
C LYS A 5 10.53 -35.97 -3.11
N LYS A 6 9.46 -36.58 -2.63
CA LYS A 6 8.13 -35.96 -2.64
C LYS A 6 8.17 -34.75 -1.70
N ILE A 7 7.76 -33.59 -2.21
CA ILE A 7 7.62 -32.38 -1.39
C ILE A 7 6.54 -32.65 -0.34
N PRO A 8 6.83 -32.46 0.97
CA PRO A 8 5.85 -32.66 2.02
C PRO A 8 4.70 -31.64 1.91
N SER A 9 3.49 -32.03 2.33
CA SER A 9 2.37 -31.11 2.45
C SER A 9 2.55 -30.19 3.66
N ARG A 10 1.85 -29.05 3.69
CA ARG A 10 2.02 -28.00 4.72
C ARG A 10 1.81 -28.52 6.15
N ASP A 11 0.87 -29.42 6.36
CA ASP A 11 0.58 -30.07 7.64
C ASP A 11 1.73 -30.97 8.14
N GLN A 12 2.55 -31.49 7.21
CA GLN A 12 3.71 -32.33 7.51
C GLN A 12 4.97 -31.53 7.84
N ILE A 13 4.97 -30.23 7.63
CA ILE A 13 6.11 -29.36 7.96
C ILE A 13 6.10 -29.06 9.46
N PRO A 14 7.22 -29.26 10.19
CA PRO A 14 7.35 -28.91 11.59
C PRO A 14 7.00 -27.44 11.85
N ALA A 15 6.48 -27.14 13.05
CA ALA A 15 6.12 -25.77 13.40
C ALA A 15 7.31 -24.81 13.39
N GLU A 16 8.50 -25.31 13.79
CA GLU A 16 9.77 -24.56 13.80
C GLU A 16 10.27 -24.16 12.42
N ASP A 17 9.81 -24.84 11.37
CA ASP A 17 10.14 -24.54 9.98
C ASP A 17 9.04 -23.69 9.29
N LYS A 18 8.04 -23.21 10.04
CA LYS A 18 6.95 -22.37 9.54
C LYS A 18 7.14 -20.95 10.04
N TRP A 19 6.72 -19.99 9.24
CA TRP A 19 6.58 -18.62 9.72
C TRP A 19 5.38 -18.50 10.66
N ALA A 20 5.56 -17.79 11.78
CA ALA A 20 4.52 -17.48 12.75
C ALA A 20 3.61 -16.37 12.20
N ILE A 21 2.80 -16.67 11.19
CA ILE A 21 1.91 -15.71 10.53
C ILE A 21 0.86 -15.19 11.52
N GLU A 22 0.49 -16.01 12.51
CA GLU A 22 -0.40 -15.67 13.61
C GLU A 22 0.12 -14.54 14.51
N ASP A 23 1.41 -14.20 14.46
CA ASP A 23 1.97 -13.02 15.13
C ASP A 23 1.51 -11.71 14.48
N LEU A 24 1.11 -11.75 13.20
CA LEU A 24 0.53 -10.60 12.52
C LEU A 24 -0.95 -10.43 12.89
N TYR A 25 -1.72 -11.52 12.74
CA TYR A 25 -3.13 -11.60 13.17
C TYR A 25 -3.39 -12.99 13.75
N PRO A 26 -3.96 -13.08 14.96
CA PRO A 26 -4.14 -14.36 15.63
C PRO A 26 -5.17 -15.27 14.95
N THR A 27 -6.12 -14.70 14.22
CA THR A 27 -7.15 -15.42 13.45
C THR A 27 -7.56 -14.67 12.19
N ASP A 28 -8.16 -15.40 11.24
CA ASP A 28 -8.70 -14.81 10.01
C ASP A 28 -9.83 -13.81 10.31
N GLU A 29 -10.63 -14.03 11.35
CA GLU A 29 -11.69 -13.10 11.77
C GLU A 29 -11.12 -11.79 12.30
N ALA A 30 -10.01 -11.83 13.04
CA ALA A 30 -9.32 -10.63 13.51
C ALA A 30 -8.78 -9.83 12.33
N TRP A 31 -8.23 -10.50 11.33
CA TRP A 31 -7.79 -9.88 10.09
C TRP A 31 -8.95 -9.25 9.30
N GLU A 32 -10.09 -9.95 9.18
CA GLU A 32 -11.28 -9.41 8.48
C GLU A 32 -11.84 -8.15 9.17
N ALA A 33 -11.88 -8.15 10.50
CA ALA A 33 -12.31 -7.00 11.27
C ALA A 33 -11.42 -5.77 11.04
N GLU A 34 -10.09 -5.97 11.04
CA GLU A 34 -9.13 -4.88 10.79
C GLU A 34 -9.17 -4.42 9.32
N LEU A 35 -9.38 -5.32 8.36
CA LEU A 35 -9.58 -4.95 6.96
C LEU A 35 -10.81 -4.06 6.77
N ALA A 36 -11.92 -4.39 7.44
CA ALA A 36 -13.13 -3.57 7.41
C ALA A 36 -12.89 -2.19 8.01
N ALA A 37 -12.15 -2.11 9.13
CA ALA A 37 -11.76 -0.85 9.75
C ALA A 37 -10.83 -0.02 8.84
N LEU A 38 -9.90 -0.68 8.14
CA LEU A 38 -9.02 -0.03 7.17
C LEU A 38 -9.82 0.57 6.01
N ALA A 39 -10.83 -0.13 5.49
CA ALA A 39 -11.67 0.35 4.40
C ALA A 39 -12.39 1.66 4.74
N GLU A 40 -12.82 1.85 6.00
CA GLU A 40 -13.45 3.10 6.46
C GLU A 40 -12.48 4.31 6.43
N SER A 41 -11.17 4.07 6.49
CA SER A 41 -10.16 5.14 6.40
C SER A 41 -10.18 5.88 5.06
N GLN A 42 -10.76 5.28 4.01
CA GLN A 42 -10.95 5.92 2.70
C GLN A 42 -11.64 7.29 2.82
N LYS A 43 -12.67 7.38 3.65
CA LYS A 43 -13.44 8.62 3.86
C LYS A 43 -12.58 9.72 4.51
N THR A 44 -11.78 9.31 5.50
CA THR A 44 -10.87 10.23 6.18
C THR A 44 -9.79 10.76 5.24
N LEU A 45 -9.15 9.87 4.46
CA LEU A 45 -8.15 10.28 3.48
C LEU A 45 -8.74 11.23 2.42
N ALA A 46 -9.88 10.87 1.84
CA ALA A 46 -10.55 11.68 0.83
C ALA A 46 -10.96 13.08 1.35
N SER A 47 -11.19 13.25 2.65
CA SER A 47 -11.54 14.55 3.25
C SER A 47 -10.44 15.60 3.18
N PHE A 48 -9.21 15.20 2.90
CA PHE A 48 -8.07 16.10 2.73
C PHE A 48 -7.91 16.62 1.28
N ALA A 49 -8.66 16.08 0.32
CA ALA A 49 -8.56 16.49 -1.08
C ALA A 49 -8.80 17.99 -1.26
N GLY A 50 -7.94 18.66 -2.01
CA GLY A 50 -7.96 20.10 -2.23
C GLY A 50 -7.36 20.94 -1.09
N ARG A 51 -6.85 20.31 -0.02
CA ARG A 51 -6.51 21.00 1.22
C ARG A 51 -5.06 20.90 1.63
N LEU A 52 -4.24 20.05 1.01
CA LEU A 52 -2.85 19.82 1.44
C LEU A 52 -1.97 21.06 1.35
N GLY A 53 -2.36 22.01 0.51
CA GLY A 53 -1.69 23.30 0.40
C GLY A 53 -2.22 24.38 1.36
N GLU A 54 -3.17 24.12 2.25
CA GLU A 54 -3.75 25.15 3.15
C GLU A 54 -2.75 25.58 4.23
N SER A 55 -2.19 24.60 4.96
CA SER A 55 -1.27 24.86 6.08
C SER A 55 -0.34 23.66 6.33
N GLY A 56 0.75 23.89 7.08
CA GLY A 56 1.64 22.84 7.57
C GLY A 56 0.93 21.83 8.47
N GLU A 57 -0.02 22.29 9.28
CA GLU A 57 -0.82 21.43 10.16
C GLU A 57 -1.74 20.49 9.34
N THR A 58 -2.38 21.00 8.29
CA THR A 58 -3.23 20.19 7.41
C THR A 58 -2.41 19.13 6.68
N LEU A 59 -1.25 19.50 6.14
CA LEU A 59 -0.35 18.57 5.48
C LEU A 59 0.16 17.51 6.47
N TYR A 60 0.56 17.92 7.68
CA TYR A 60 1.00 17.00 8.73
C TYR A 60 -0.09 16.01 9.11
N ALA A 61 -1.32 16.50 9.35
CA ALA A 61 -2.45 15.62 9.71
C ALA A 61 -2.75 14.58 8.62
N TYR A 62 -2.70 14.98 7.35
CA TYR A 62 -2.80 14.03 6.24
C TYR A 62 -1.70 12.98 6.29
N MET A 63 -0.44 13.41 6.44
CA MET A 63 0.71 12.49 6.47
C MET A 63 0.64 11.48 7.61
N GLU A 64 0.15 11.87 8.79
CA GLU A 64 -0.06 10.95 9.92
C GLU A 64 -1.12 9.89 9.59
N VAL A 65 -2.26 10.30 9.04
CA VAL A 65 -3.32 9.35 8.64
C VAL A 65 -2.82 8.42 7.55
N PHE A 66 -2.15 8.97 6.54
CA PHE A 66 -1.59 8.22 5.42
C PHE A 66 -0.57 7.17 5.88
N GLU A 67 0.35 7.54 6.79
CA GLU A 67 1.33 6.62 7.38
C GLU A 67 0.65 5.47 8.15
N GLN A 68 -0.34 5.79 8.98
CA GLN A 68 -1.08 4.78 9.76
C GLN A 68 -1.85 3.82 8.87
N VAL A 69 -2.50 4.32 7.83
CA VAL A 69 -3.25 3.51 6.86
C VAL A 69 -2.30 2.59 6.09
N ASN A 70 -1.16 3.09 5.64
CA ASN A 70 -0.17 2.27 4.95
C ASN A 70 0.42 1.19 5.87
N ALA A 71 0.79 1.54 7.10
CA ALA A 71 1.34 0.57 8.06
C ALA A 71 0.35 -0.58 8.34
N LYS A 72 -0.94 -0.26 8.51
CA LYS A 72 -1.99 -1.28 8.66
C LYS A 72 -2.18 -2.09 7.36
N GLY A 73 -2.16 -1.43 6.22
CA GLY A 73 -2.23 -2.08 4.92
C GLY A 73 -1.11 -3.08 4.70
N ASP A 74 0.13 -2.72 5.08
CA ASP A 74 1.29 -3.60 4.98
C ASP A 74 1.14 -4.87 5.84
N LEU A 75 0.62 -4.75 7.08
CA LEU A 75 0.36 -5.89 7.95
C LEU A 75 -0.75 -6.80 7.39
N LEU A 76 -1.86 -6.19 6.96
CA LEU A 76 -2.99 -6.93 6.37
C LEU A 76 -2.59 -7.64 5.07
N GLY A 77 -1.86 -6.95 4.20
CA GLY A 77 -1.33 -7.51 2.97
C GLY A 77 -0.35 -8.65 3.22
N SER A 78 0.59 -8.45 4.17
CA SER A 78 1.55 -9.48 4.54
C SER A 78 0.85 -10.75 5.04
N TYR A 79 -0.16 -10.63 5.89
CA TYR A 79 -0.92 -11.77 6.40
C TYR A 79 -1.59 -12.54 5.27
N CYS A 80 -2.49 -11.90 4.50
CA CYS A 80 -3.29 -12.60 3.50
C CYS A 80 -2.44 -13.17 2.35
N MET A 81 -1.38 -12.46 1.92
CA MET A 81 -0.49 -12.95 0.87
C MET A 81 0.30 -14.18 1.36
N ARG A 82 0.86 -14.14 2.59
CA ARG A 82 1.56 -15.32 3.15
C ARG A 82 0.62 -16.51 3.32
N ARG A 83 -0.64 -16.29 3.75
CA ARG A 83 -1.65 -17.36 3.80
C ARG A 83 -1.93 -17.94 2.41
N ALA A 84 -2.06 -17.09 1.39
CA ALA A 84 -2.25 -17.55 0.01
C ALA A 84 -1.03 -18.30 -0.54
N ASP A 85 0.19 -17.88 -0.18
CA ASP A 85 1.44 -18.54 -0.58
C ASP A 85 1.62 -19.92 0.08
N GLU A 86 1.09 -20.13 1.30
CA GLU A 86 1.16 -21.41 2.02
C GLU A 86 0.47 -22.56 1.26
N ASP A 87 -0.67 -22.31 0.65
CA ASP A 87 -1.38 -23.24 -0.22
C ASP A 87 -2.16 -22.48 -1.29
N THR A 88 -1.60 -22.39 -2.47
CA THR A 88 -2.19 -21.69 -3.62
C THR A 88 -3.52 -22.31 -4.09
N ARG A 89 -3.87 -23.53 -3.62
CA ARG A 89 -5.13 -24.20 -3.91
C ARG A 89 -6.23 -23.84 -2.90
N ASN A 90 -5.89 -23.17 -1.79
CA ASN A 90 -6.85 -22.79 -0.77
C ASN A 90 -7.69 -21.59 -1.23
N ALA A 91 -8.92 -21.85 -1.67
CA ALA A 91 -9.83 -20.83 -2.18
C ALA A 91 -10.16 -19.74 -1.14
N THR A 92 -10.14 -20.05 0.15
CA THR A 92 -10.38 -19.06 1.23
C THR A 92 -9.27 -18.04 1.25
N TYR A 93 -8.01 -18.46 1.23
CA TYR A 93 -6.88 -17.54 1.28
C TYR A 93 -6.71 -16.73 -0.02
N GLN A 94 -7.03 -17.34 -1.16
CA GLN A 94 -7.11 -16.58 -2.42
C GLN A 94 -8.21 -15.50 -2.39
N ALA A 95 -9.36 -15.82 -1.80
CA ALA A 95 -10.44 -14.84 -1.63
C ALA A 95 -10.06 -13.72 -0.65
N MET A 96 -9.32 -14.02 0.43
CA MET A 96 -8.80 -13.00 1.37
C MET A 96 -7.85 -12.04 0.65
N ALA A 97 -6.90 -12.55 -0.14
CA ALA A 97 -6.00 -11.72 -0.95
C ALA A 97 -6.79 -10.82 -1.92
N GLY A 98 -7.82 -11.35 -2.56
CA GLY A 98 -8.72 -10.59 -3.43
C GLY A 98 -9.47 -9.48 -2.69
N LYS A 99 -10.00 -9.75 -1.49
CA LYS A 99 -10.65 -8.73 -0.62
C LYS A 99 -9.69 -7.60 -0.29
N PHE A 100 -8.47 -7.94 0.15
CA PHE A 100 -7.44 -6.96 0.45
C PHE A 100 -7.09 -6.08 -0.76
N MET A 101 -6.88 -6.68 -1.93
CA MET A 101 -6.59 -5.93 -3.15
C MET A 101 -7.71 -4.96 -3.51
N GLY A 102 -8.98 -5.34 -3.32
CA GLY A 102 -10.11 -4.44 -3.53
C GLY A 102 -10.06 -3.20 -2.61
N VAL A 103 -9.76 -3.39 -1.32
CA VAL A 103 -9.61 -2.29 -0.36
C VAL A 103 -8.39 -1.43 -0.70
N ALA A 104 -7.26 -2.03 -1.05
CA ALA A 104 -6.04 -1.31 -1.42
C ALA A 104 -6.26 -0.43 -2.66
N VAL A 105 -6.95 -0.93 -3.68
CA VAL A 105 -7.30 -0.14 -4.87
C VAL A 105 -8.20 1.05 -4.50
N ALA A 106 -9.20 0.84 -3.64
CA ALA A 106 -10.09 1.91 -3.20
C ALA A 106 -9.35 2.99 -2.39
N LEU A 107 -8.43 2.60 -1.50
CA LEU A 107 -7.59 3.53 -0.74
C LEU A 107 -6.64 4.30 -1.65
N ASN A 108 -5.99 3.65 -2.60
CA ASN A 108 -5.13 4.31 -3.59
C ASN A 108 -5.91 5.32 -4.43
N ALA A 109 -7.13 4.99 -4.84
CA ALA A 109 -8.00 5.91 -5.57
C ALA A 109 -8.37 7.13 -4.69
N ALA A 110 -8.65 6.92 -3.40
CA ALA A 110 -8.95 8.00 -2.46
C ALA A 110 -7.76 8.94 -2.20
N CYS A 111 -6.52 8.45 -2.35
CA CYS A 111 -5.30 9.24 -2.18
C CYS A 111 -4.76 9.85 -3.50
N SER A 112 -5.39 9.60 -4.64
CA SER A 112 -4.87 10.02 -5.96
C SER A 112 -4.61 11.51 -6.11
N PHE A 113 -5.20 12.34 -5.25
CA PHE A 113 -5.00 13.79 -5.20
C PHE A 113 -3.67 14.22 -4.54
N ASP A 114 -3.08 13.37 -3.71
CA ASP A 114 -1.99 13.76 -2.81
C ASP A 114 -0.72 14.20 -3.54
N THR A 115 -0.24 13.38 -4.45
CA THR A 115 0.96 13.64 -5.23
C THR A 115 0.87 14.95 -6.03
N PRO A 116 -0.17 15.19 -6.85
CA PRO A 116 -0.30 16.46 -7.55
C PRO A 116 -0.44 17.68 -6.61
N GLU A 117 -1.18 17.56 -5.50
CA GLU A 117 -1.30 18.66 -4.56
C GLU A 117 0.03 18.98 -3.85
N ILE A 118 0.75 17.96 -3.35
CA ILE A 118 2.06 18.14 -2.73
C ILE A 118 3.06 18.74 -3.72
N MET A 119 3.04 18.32 -4.98
CA MET A 119 3.89 18.88 -6.02
C MET A 119 3.54 20.32 -6.40
N ALA A 120 2.29 20.73 -6.20
CA ALA A 120 1.84 22.11 -6.45
C ALA A 120 2.27 23.11 -5.36
N ILE A 121 2.62 22.65 -4.16
CA ILE A 121 3.12 23.53 -3.08
C ILE A 121 4.47 24.11 -3.52
N SER A 122 4.65 25.46 -3.47
CA SER A 122 5.94 26.08 -3.78
C SER A 122 7.01 25.77 -2.72
N ASP A 123 8.29 25.94 -3.07
CA ASP A 123 9.38 25.68 -2.11
C ASP A 123 9.33 26.65 -0.93
N GLU A 124 8.98 27.92 -1.20
CA GLU A 124 8.82 28.96 -0.18
C GLU A 124 7.68 28.60 0.78
N LYS A 125 6.53 28.15 0.24
CA LYS A 125 5.38 27.77 1.04
C LYS A 125 5.66 26.53 1.88
N LEU A 126 6.37 25.54 1.31
CA LEU A 126 6.76 24.34 2.06
C LEU A 126 7.76 24.68 3.18
N ALA A 127 8.71 25.61 2.94
CA ALA A 127 9.61 26.10 3.97
C ALA A 127 8.85 26.80 5.11
N GLN A 128 7.83 27.60 4.79
CA GLN A 128 6.92 28.19 5.77
C GLN A 128 6.19 27.13 6.58
N PHE A 129 5.66 26.08 5.92
CA PHE A 129 4.98 24.96 6.60
C PHE A 129 5.88 24.25 7.62
N TYR A 130 7.16 24.05 7.31
CA TYR A 130 8.11 23.48 8.28
C TYR A 130 8.36 24.41 9.47
N ALA A 131 8.37 25.73 9.25
CA ALA A 131 8.54 26.69 10.32
C ALA A 131 7.31 26.79 11.24
N GLU A 132 6.10 26.71 10.66
CA GLU A 132 4.83 26.77 11.39
C GLU A 132 4.49 25.47 12.10
N CYS A 133 4.80 24.32 11.46
CA CYS A 133 4.54 22.98 11.99
C CYS A 133 5.84 22.16 12.07
N PRO A 134 6.66 22.29 13.13
CA PRO A 134 7.93 21.57 13.24
C PRO A 134 7.79 20.05 13.20
N LYS A 135 6.63 19.49 13.57
CA LYS A 135 6.34 18.05 13.46
C LYS A 135 6.40 17.54 12.02
N LEU A 136 6.14 18.39 11.04
CA LEU A 136 6.20 18.06 9.62
C LEU A 136 7.63 17.69 9.17
N GLU A 137 8.67 18.08 9.92
CA GLU A 137 10.07 17.69 9.69
C GLU A 137 10.25 16.16 9.58
N ARG A 138 9.48 15.39 10.31
CA ARG A 138 9.48 13.92 10.24
C ARG A 138 9.29 13.42 8.80
N TYR A 139 8.50 14.13 8.00
CA TYR A 139 8.16 13.77 6.63
C TYR A 139 9.02 14.48 5.57
N ARG A 140 10.00 15.30 5.97
CA ARG A 140 10.85 16.07 5.04
C ARG A 140 11.47 15.20 3.96
N ARG A 141 12.02 14.04 4.34
CA ARG A 141 12.67 13.12 3.38
C ARG A 141 11.66 12.60 2.34
N TYR A 142 10.50 12.19 2.77
CA TYR A 142 9.44 11.71 1.89
C TYR A 142 8.99 12.81 0.92
N LEU A 143 8.64 13.97 1.44
CA LEU A 143 8.18 15.12 0.66
C LEU A 143 9.25 15.59 -0.34
N THR A 144 10.52 15.62 0.07
CA THR A 144 11.64 15.97 -0.82
C THR A 144 11.79 14.96 -1.95
N ASN A 145 11.75 13.66 -1.65
CA ASN A 145 11.87 12.60 -2.65
C ASN A 145 10.69 12.60 -3.63
N LEU A 146 9.47 12.83 -3.14
CA LEU A 146 8.30 12.97 -3.98
C LEU A 146 8.45 14.13 -4.96
N ARG A 147 8.83 15.32 -4.45
CA ARG A 147 8.99 16.54 -5.25
C ARG A 147 10.14 16.49 -6.24
N ARG A 148 11.23 15.76 -5.96
CA ARG A 148 12.32 15.53 -6.93
C ARG A 148 11.81 14.88 -8.22
N ARG A 149 10.74 14.09 -8.16
CA ARG A 149 10.14 13.45 -9.34
C ARG A 149 9.38 14.42 -10.23
N LYS A 150 9.09 15.66 -9.78
CA LYS A 150 8.32 16.67 -10.52
C LYS A 150 8.91 16.93 -11.92
N ALA A 151 10.23 17.00 -12.06
CA ALA A 151 10.90 17.22 -13.34
C ALA A 151 10.80 16.02 -14.29
N HIS A 152 10.39 14.85 -13.78
CA HIS A 152 10.29 13.59 -14.53
C HIS A 152 8.85 13.05 -14.55
N THR A 153 7.88 13.84 -14.08
CA THR A 153 6.46 13.49 -14.15
C THR A 153 5.94 13.85 -15.53
N LEU A 154 5.36 12.89 -16.18
CA LEU A 154 4.75 13.04 -17.50
C LEU A 154 3.47 13.90 -17.41
N SER A 155 3.02 14.42 -18.55
CA SER A 155 1.70 15.07 -18.60
C SER A 155 0.59 14.05 -18.30
N ALA A 156 -0.57 14.52 -17.87
CA ALA A 156 -1.72 13.64 -17.58
C ALA A 156 -2.11 12.75 -18.76
N ALA A 157 -1.90 13.20 -20.01
CA ALA A 157 -2.15 12.43 -21.21
C ALA A 157 -1.12 11.30 -21.40
N GLU A 158 0.16 11.58 -21.14
CA GLU A 158 1.26 10.60 -21.23
C GLU A 158 1.14 9.56 -20.10
N GLU A 159 0.82 9.98 -18.88
CA GLU A 159 0.57 9.07 -17.76
C GLU A 159 -0.62 8.13 -18.05
N LYS A 160 -1.69 8.65 -18.65
CA LYS A 160 -2.83 7.83 -19.07
C LYS A 160 -2.44 6.82 -20.15
N LEU A 161 -1.63 7.23 -21.12
CA LEU A 161 -1.12 6.32 -22.15
C LEU A 161 -0.24 5.22 -21.55
N LEU A 162 0.66 5.60 -20.63
CA LEU A 162 1.54 4.65 -19.93
C LEU A 162 0.74 3.67 -19.07
N ALA A 163 -0.27 4.16 -18.33
CA ALA A 163 -1.16 3.32 -17.54
C ALA A 163 -1.92 2.30 -18.41
N SER A 164 -2.34 2.67 -19.63
CA SER A 164 -3.01 1.74 -20.56
C SER A 164 -2.08 0.64 -21.10
N ALA A 165 -0.76 0.83 -21.01
CA ALA A 165 0.22 -0.19 -21.35
C ALA A 165 0.59 -1.12 -20.16
N GLY A 166 0.01 -0.88 -18.98
CA GLY A 166 0.35 -1.61 -17.75
C GLY A 166 0.12 -3.12 -17.83
N GLU A 167 -0.97 -3.56 -18.46
CA GLU A 167 -1.23 -4.99 -18.67
C GLU A 167 -0.14 -5.66 -19.54
N MET A 168 0.35 -4.95 -20.53
CA MET A 168 1.44 -5.46 -21.40
C MET A 168 2.75 -5.59 -20.64
N SER A 169 3.01 -4.70 -19.66
CA SER A 169 4.24 -4.73 -18.88
C SER A 169 4.26 -5.89 -17.86
N GLN A 170 3.11 -6.43 -17.47
CA GLN A 170 2.99 -7.58 -16.56
C GLN A 170 3.02 -8.94 -17.30
N ALA A 171 2.85 -8.93 -18.62
CA ALA A 171 2.81 -10.16 -19.41
C ALA A 171 4.08 -11.05 -19.24
N PRO A 172 5.32 -10.52 -19.18
CA PRO A 172 6.50 -11.33 -18.95
C PRO A 172 6.47 -12.08 -17.62
N ASP A 173 6.07 -11.42 -16.53
CA ASP A 173 5.99 -12.03 -15.19
C ASP A 173 4.91 -13.11 -15.15
N THR A 174 3.77 -12.87 -15.78
CA THR A 174 2.68 -13.84 -15.87
C THR A 174 3.09 -15.08 -16.66
N ILE A 175 3.81 -14.90 -17.78
CA ILE A 175 4.30 -16.02 -18.62
C ILE A 175 5.39 -16.81 -17.89
N TYR A 176 6.27 -16.14 -17.14
CA TYR A 176 7.35 -16.80 -16.41
C TYR A 176 6.85 -17.56 -15.18
N GLY A 177 5.80 -17.04 -14.52
CA GLY A 177 5.20 -17.63 -13.31
C GLY A 177 4.17 -18.74 -13.56
N SER A 178 3.80 -19.00 -14.81
CA SER A 178 2.86 -20.04 -15.21
C SER A 178 3.57 -21.33 -15.61
#